data_3dcfe9452b01a5f2a7162c7d824d8438
#
_entry.id   3dcfe9452b01a5f2a7162c7d824d8438
#
_cell.length_a   1.000
_cell.length_b   1.000
_cell.length_c   1.000
_cell.angle_alpha   90.00
_cell.angle_beta   90.00
_cell.angle_gamma   90.00
#
_symmetry.space_group_name_H-M   'P 1'
#
loop_
_entity.id
_entity.type
_entity.pdbx_description
1 polymer ?
#
loop_
_entity_poly.entity_id
_entity_poly.type
_entity_poly.pdbx_seq_one_letter_code
_entity_poly.pdbx_strand_id
1 'polypeptide(L)'
;MFFGIIGSCVSRSDFRTISLWHEIFPGLFISFILTNILVRILQQKNINNPWILVITGLMTGFPNGAYICSWYNKNNPENRLGDMLAGIINIPSPAFLISYVYINILEKCISLPMFLALTYTPVILCSYMAILLFRDKDNKKDNAPHIKNDKKLIFHFFEEAVDSSINTALKLGAYVIIFSVIVNIIMHFSQSNTAGLLISYLFEISNGLAIIKNAGIPMNITVLLTVLLDAFGGVCIIMQTKSICSSYISIKKYIYQKLVLCIVTLAMTYLLIYVLNIL
;
A
#
# COMPACT_ATOMS: atom_id res chain seq x y z
N MET A 1 -37.02 7.12 -4.08
CA MET A 1 -36.35 6.08 -4.86
C MET A 1 -34.81 6.16 -4.73
N PHE A 2 -34.16 7.30 -4.98
CA PHE A 2 -32.68 7.47 -4.88
C PHE A 2 -32.12 7.17 -3.48
N PHE A 3 -32.75 7.69 -2.41
CA PHE A 3 -32.35 7.41 -1.02
C PHE A 3 -32.54 5.94 -0.61
N GLY A 4 -33.52 5.24 -1.17
CA GLY A 4 -33.74 3.81 -0.90
C GLY A 4 -32.63 2.94 -1.57
N ILE A 5 -32.15 3.31 -2.75
CA ILE A 5 -31.06 2.63 -3.44
C ILE A 5 -29.74 2.85 -2.67
N ILE A 6 -29.45 4.09 -2.28
CA ILE A 6 -28.27 4.39 -1.45
C ILE A 6 -28.35 3.62 -0.12
N GLY A 7 -29.50 3.61 0.56
CA GLY A 7 -29.69 2.87 1.79
C GLY A 7 -29.47 1.35 1.63
N SER A 8 -29.95 0.75 0.54
CA SER A 8 -29.73 -0.68 0.26
C SER A 8 -28.28 -0.99 -0.15
N CYS A 9 -27.63 -0.10 -0.88
CA CYS A 9 -26.22 -0.21 -1.23
C CYS A 9 -25.35 -0.06 0.02
N VAL A 10 -25.66 0.89 0.90
CA VAL A 10 -24.97 1.08 2.18
C VAL A 10 -25.13 -0.16 3.04
N SER A 11 -26.35 -0.68 3.24
CA SER A 11 -26.56 -1.84 4.11
C SER A 11 -25.86 -3.13 3.63
N ARG A 12 -25.74 -3.35 2.31
CA ARG A 12 -24.98 -4.49 1.74
C ARG A 12 -23.48 -4.30 1.81
N SER A 13 -22.98 -3.08 1.63
CA SER A 13 -21.56 -2.75 1.77
C SER A 13 -21.12 -2.83 3.23
N ASP A 14 -21.96 -2.40 4.16
CA ASP A 14 -21.63 -2.36 5.59
C ASP A 14 -21.31 -3.76 6.14
N PHE A 15 -22.09 -4.79 5.80
CA PHE A 15 -21.85 -6.13 6.31
C PHE A 15 -20.52 -6.74 5.83
N ARG A 16 -20.17 -6.61 4.54
CA ARG A 16 -18.89 -7.10 4.02
C ARG A 16 -17.72 -6.24 4.49
N THR A 17 -17.90 -4.93 4.48
CA THR A 17 -16.86 -3.98 4.90
C THR A 17 -16.61 -4.08 6.40
N ILE A 18 -17.64 -4.25 7.22
CA ILE A 18 -17.51 -4.43 8.67
C ILE A 18 -16.80 -5.76 9.00
N SER A 19 -17.13 -6.86 8.30
CA SER A 19 -16.44 -8.14 8.52
C SER A 19 -14.97 -8.08 8.11
N LEU A 20 -14.65 -7.47 6.97
CA LEU A 20 -13.27 -7.24 6.53
C LEU A 20 -12.52 -6.32 7.51
N TRP A 21 -13.17 -5.29 8.03
CA TRP A 21 -12.60 -4.42 9.05
C TRP A 21 -12.28 -5.18 10.32
N HIS A 22 -13.20 -6.01 10.81
CA HIS A 22 -12.98 -6.79 12.01
C HIS A 22 -11.78 -7.76 11.90
N GLU A 23 -11.56 -8.31 10.72
CA GLU A 23 -10.42 -9.21 10.45
C GLU A 23 -9.11 -8.46 10.23
N ILE A 24 -9.12 -7.35 9.49
CA ILE A 24 -7.92 -6.65 9.03
C ILE A 24 -7.48 -5.54 10.00
N PHE A 25 -8.42 -4.87 10.65
CA PHE A 25 -8.17 -3.69 11.49
C PHE A 25 -7.16 -3.94 12.64
N PRO A 26 -7.23 -5.04 13.42
CA PRO A 26 -6.27 -5.26 14.50
C PRO A 26 -4.83 -5.35 13.97
N GLY A 27 -4.62 -6.05 12.85
CA GLY A 27 -3.32 -6.17 12.21
C GLY A 27 -2.80 -4.84 11.66
N LEU A 28 -3.66 -4.05 11.03
CA LEU A 28 -3.32 -2.72 10.54
C LEU A 28 -2.99 -1.77 11.70
N PHE A 29 -3.76 -1.77 12.77
CA PHE A 29 -3.54 -0.91 13.93
C PHE A 29 -2.19 -1.19 14.60
N ILE A 30 -1.87 -2.46 14.83
CA ILE A 30 -0.55 -2.87 15.34
C ILE A 30 0.57 -2.43 14.38
N SER A 31 0.38 -2.61 13.07
CA SER A 31 1.33 -2.17 12.04
C SER A 31 1.58 -0.66 12.10
N PHE A 32 0.56 0.17 12.35
CA PHE A 32 0.72 1.62 12.50
C PHE A 32 1.51 1.99 13.74
N ILE A 33 1.21 1.36 14.89
CA ILE A 33 1.97 1.59 16.13
C ILE A 33 3.44 1.24 15.91
N LEU A 34 3.73 0.05 15.38
CA LEU A 34 5.09 -0.39 15.10
C LEU A 34 5.81 0.55 14.12
N THR A 35 5.11 1.02 13.07
CA THR A 35 5.68 1.97 12.11
C THR A 35 6.03 3.31 12.78
N ASN A 36 5.13 3.85 13.60
CA ASN A 36 5.38 5.11 14.31
C ASN A 36 6.56 4.98 15.28
N ILE A 37 6.65 3.86 16.01
CA ILE A 37 7.79 3.57 16.91
C ILE A 37 9.08 3.46 16.08
N LEU A 38 9.05 2.70 14.99
CA LEU A 38 10.22 2.49 14.12
C LEU A 38 10.71 3.79 13.50
N VAL A 39 9.81 4.64 13.00
CA VAL A 39 10.14 5.97 12.49
C VAL A 39 10.90 6.78 13.54
N ARG A 40 10.48 6.73 14.80
CA ARG A 40 11.15 7.45 15.90
C ARG A 40 12.54 6.87 16.24
N ILE A 41 12.69 5.54 16.17
CA ILE A 41 13.99 4.88 16.33
C ILE A 41 14.95 5.29 15.21
N LEU A 42 14.46 5.36 13.97
CA LEU A 42 15.25 5.81 12.81
C LEU A 42 15.66 7.27 12.97
N GLN A 43 14.80 8.13 13.53
CA GLN A 43 15.13 9.52 13.88
C GLN A 43 16.31 9.61 14.84
N GLN A 44 16.25 8.84 15.94
CA GLN A 44 17.29 8.89 16.98
C GLN A 44 18.65 8.41 16.47
N LYS A 45 18.65 7.43 15.55
CA LYS A 45 19.89 6.82 15.04
C LYS A 45 20.48 7.54 13.81
N ASN A 46 19.84 8.60 13.32
CA ASN A 46 20.26 9.34 12.10
C ASN A 46 20.62 8.42 10.93
N ILE A 47 19.71 7.46 10.63
CA ILE A 47 19.97 6.44 9.64
C ILE A 47 19.58 6.98 8.28
N ASN A 48 20.58 7.32 7.46
CA ASN A 48 20.42 7.86 6.10
C ASN A 48 20.52 6.79 4.99
N ASN A 49 20.44 5.51 5.35
CA ASN A 49 20.54 4.44 4.35
C ASN A 49 19.20 4.27 3.58
N PRO A 50 19.17 4.50 2.25
CA PRO A 50 17.95 4.35 1.43
C PRO A 50 17.28 2.99 1.55
N TRP A 51 18.06 1.92 1.69
CA TRP A 51 17.54 0.55 1.82
C TRP A 51 16.72 0.32 3.08
N ILE A 52 16.99 1.08 4.14
CA ILE A 52 16.18 1.01 5.37
C ILE A 52 14.78 1.53 5.09
N LEU A 53 14.63 2.60 4.31
CA LEU A 53 13.30 3.07 3.88
C LEU A 53 12.57 1.99 3.08
N VAL A 54 13.28 1.34 2.14
CA VAL A 54 12.71 0.27 1.31
C VAL A 54 12.24 -0.90 2.18
N ILE A 55 13.11 -1.46 3.02
CA ILE A 55 12.79 -2.61 3.89
C ILE A 55 11.64 -2.27 4.82
N THR A 56 11.69 -1.09 5.45
CA THR A 56 10.65 -0.67 6.38
C THR A 56 9.31 -0.49 5.67
N GLY A 57 9.29 0.15 4.50
CA GLY A 57 8.08 0.30 3.69
C GLY A 57 7.46 -1.03 3.27
N LEU A 58 8.29 -1.98 2.83
CA LEU A 58 7.85 -3.33 2.46
C LEU A 58 7.27 -4.11 3.65
N MET A 59 7.85 -3.97 4.84
CA MET A 59 7.38 -4.67 6.04
C MET A 59 6.08 -4.10 6.59
N THR A 60 5.91 -2.78 6.52
CA THR A 60 4.76 -2.11 7.13
C THR A 60 3.56 -1.99 6.18
N GLY A 61 3.79 -2.01 4.88
CA GLY A 61 2.75 -1.92 3.86
C GLY A 61 2.13 -0.54 3.72
N PHE A 62 1.11 -0.44 2.87
CA PHE A 62 0.42 0.83 2.68
C PHE A 62 -0.56 1.14 3.83
N PRO A 63 -0.76 2.43 4.14
CA PRO A 63 -0.11 3.61 3.56
C PRO A 63 1.22 3.95 4.22
N ASN A 64 1.74 3.10 5.11
CA ASN A 64 2.91 3.35 5.94
C ASN A 64 4.20 3.51 5.13
N GLY A 65 4.33 2.79 4.00
CA GLY A 65 5.47 2.96 3.09
C GLY A 65 5.62 4.40 2.62
N ALA A 66 4.52 5.02 2.18
CA ALA A 66 4.52 6.43 1.80
C ALA A 66 4.68 7.37 3.00
N TYR A 67 4.14 7.02 4.17
CA TYR A 67 4.30 7.81 5.40
C TYR A 67 5.77 7.90 5.82
N ILE A 68 6.52 6.80 5.79
CA ILE A 68 7.95 6.78 6.09
C ILE A 68 8.74 7.66 5.13
N CYS A 69 8.41 7.62 3.82
CA CYS A 69 9.00 8.50 2.82
C CYS A 69 8.67 9.98 3.07
N SER A 70 7.45 10.27 3.46
CA SER A 70 7.00 11.62 3.83
C SER A 70 7.78 12.15 5.04
N TRP A 71 7.92 11.30 6.05
CA TRP A 71 8.72 11.60 7.22
C TRP A 71 10.19 11.85 6.87
N TYR A 72 10.79 11.01 6.01
CA TYR A 72 12.18 11.18 5.56
C TYR A 72 12.37 12.55 4.88
N ASN A 73 11.50 12.91 3.94
CA ASN A 73 11.55 14.21 3.26
C ASN A 73 11.36 15.40 4.21
N LYS A 74 10.52 15.25 5.25
CA LYS A 74 10.31 16.29 6.27
C LYS A 74 11.62 16.59 7.02
N ASN A 75 12.40 15.57 7.33
CA ASN A 75 13.64 15.71 8.10
C ASN A 75 14.86 15.96 7.21
N ASN A 76 14.75 15.73 5.89
CA ASN A 76 15.79 15.96 4.91
C ASN A 76 15.22 16.77 3.72
N PRO A 77 14.93 18.07 3.90
CA PRO A 77 14.23 18.86 2.89
C PRO A 77 15.02 19.05 1.59
N GLU A 78 16.35 19.01 1.66
CA GLU A 78 17.24 19.08 0.49
C GLU A 78 17.33 17.74 -0.24
N ASN A 79 17.24 16.61 0.49
CA ASN A 79 17.29 15.27 -0.03
C ASN A 79 15.86 14.69 -0.14
N ARG A 80 15.29 14.73 -1.34
CA ARG A 80 13.93 14.29 -1.61
C ARG A 80 13.84 12.83 -2.09
N LEU A 81 14.69 11.96 -1.55
CA LEU A 81 14.67 10.52 -1.84
C LEU A 81 13.28 9.88 -1.58
N GLY A 82 12.59 10.34 -0.53
CA GLY A 82 11.23 9.89 -0.26
C GLY A 82 10.26 10.14 -1.42
N ASP A 83 10.40 11.25 -2.15
CA ASP A 83 9.62 11.51 -3.37
C ASP A 83 9.87 10.49 -4.49
N MET A 84 11.06 9.86 -4.49
CA MET A 84 11.45 8.88 -5.51
C MET A 84 11.03 7.45 -5.15
N LEU A 85 10.79 7.18 -3.88
CA LEU A 85 10.48 5.83 -3.40
C LEU A 85 9.01 5.63 -2.99
N ALA A 86 8.30 6.72 -2.64
CA ALA A 86 6.99 6.64 -2.01
C ALA A 86 5.96 5.78 -2.77
N GLY A 87 5.86 5.90 -4.08
CA GLY A 87 4.95 5.10 -4.89
C GLY A 87 5.43 3.67 -5.11
N ILE A 88 6.75 3.43 -5.05
CA ILE A 88 7.35 2.13 -5.30
C ILE A 88 7.19 1.22 -4.08
N ILE A 89 7.56 1.70 -2.88
CA ILE A 89 7.58 0.88 -1.66
C ILE A 89 6.23 0.83 -0.93
N ASN A 90 5.26 1.62 -1.36
CA ASN A 90 3.92 1.64 -0.77
C ASN A 90 3.05 0.55 -1.41
N ILE A 91 3.31 -0.72 -1.09
CA ILE A 91 2.57 -1.92 -1.51
C ILE A 91 1.91 -2.58 -0.29
N PRO A 92 1.05 -3.60 -0.46
CA PRO A 92 0.45 -4.29 0.69
C PRO A 92 1.51 -4.89 1.63
N SER A 93 1.19 -4.96 2.93
CA SER A 93 2.07 -5.59 3.93
C SER A 93 2.17 -7.11 3.71
N PRO A 94 3.28 -7.76 4.15
CA PRO A 94 3.41 -9.22 4.07
C PRO A 94 2.25 -9.97 4.73
N ALA A 95 1.73 -9.45 5.84
CA ALA A 95 0.58 -10.04 6.52
C ALA A 95 -0.67 -10.04 5.63
N PHE A 96 -0.99 -8.93 4.97
CA PHE A 96 -2.11 -8.82 4.04
C PHE A 96 -1.91 -9.73 2.80
N LEU A 97 -0.70 -9.70 2.22
CA LEU A 97 -0.37 -10.52 1.06
C LEU A 97 -0.52 -12.02 1.35
N ILE A 98 -0.06 -12.49 2.51
CA ILE A 98 -0.13 -13.90 2.84
C ILE A 98 -1.54 -14.30 3.29
N SER A 99 -2.13 -13.58 4.25
CA SER A 99 -3.41 -13.98 4.85
C SER A 99 -4.59 -13.74 3.92
N TYR A 100 -4.65 -12.60 3.25
CA TYR A 100 -5.79 -12.26 2.42
C TYR A 100 -5.58 -12.64 0.96
N VAL A 101 -4.48 -12.19 0.33
CA VAL A 101 -4.29 -12.40 -1.11
C VAL A 101 -3.94 -13.85 -1.41
N TYR A 102 -2.89 -14.40 -0.79
CA TYR A 102 -2.41 -15.74 -1.11
C TYR A 102 -3.37 -16.84 -0.63
N ILE A 103 -3.86 -16.76 0.61
CA ILE A 103 -4.73 -17.80 1.17
C ILE A 103 -6.16 -17.67 0.67
N ASN A 104 -6.76 -16.47 0.74
CA ASN A 104 -8.19 -16.30 0.49
C ASN A 104 -8.52 -16.01 -0.98
N ILE A 105 -7.67 -15.26 -1.70
CA ILE A 105 -7.94 -14.91 -3.11
C ILE A 105 -7.37 -15.94 -4.06
N LEU A 106 -6.06 -16.22 -3.96
CA LEU A 106 -5.37 -17.17 -4.83
C LEU A 106 -5.55 -18.63 -4.39
N GLU A 107 -6.13 -18.89 -3.20
CA GLU A 107 -6.39 -20.25 -2.68
C GLU A 107 -5.16 -21.17 -2.77
N LYS A 108 -3.95 -20.59 -2.60
CA LYS A 108 -2.65 -21.27 -2.67
C LYS A 108 -2.38 -21.95 -4.03
N CYS A 109 -2.94 -21.44 -5.11
CA CYS A 109 -2.82 -22.00 -6.45
C CYS A 109 -1.39 -22.03 -7.00
N ILE A 110 -0.50 -21.21 -6.47
CA ILE A 110 0.93 -21.16 -6.77
C ILE A 110 1.71 -21.32 -5.48
N SER A 111 3.02 -21.61 -5.55
CA SER A 111 3.84 -21.68 -4.34
C SER A 111 4.00 -20.30 -3.68
N LEU A 112 4.02 -20.26 -2.35
CA LEU A 112 4.19 -19.00 -1.61
C LEU A 112 5.47 -18.24 -1.99
N PRO A 113 6.66 -18.89 -2.12
CA PRO A 113 7.87 -18.19 -2.56
C PRO A 113 7.71 -17.55 -3.93
N MET A 114 7.02 -18.21 -4.86
CA MET A 114 6.76 -17.67 -6.19
C MET A 114 5.84 -16.45 -6.13
N PHE A 115 4.75 -16.52 -5.38
CA PHE A 115 3.86 -15.36 -5.19
C PHE A 115 4.61 -14.15 -4.60
N LEU A 116 5.41 -14.37 -3.56
CA LEU A 116 6.21 -13.31 -2.95
C LEU A 116 7.28 -12.77 -3.93
N ALA A 117 7.89 -13.64 -4.73
CA ALA A 117 8.84 -13.21 -5.75
C ALA A 117 8.16 -12.32 -6.82
N LEU A 118 6.98 -12.70 -7.33
CA LEU A 118 6.20 -11.90 -8.28
C LEU A 118 5.84 -10.53 -7.73
N THR A 119 5.56 -10.42 -6.42
CA THR A 119 5.15 -9.17 -5.78
C THR A 119 6.35 -8.29 -5.42
N TYR A 120 7.40 -8.85 -4.82
CA TYR A 120 8.51 -8.06 -4.27
C TYR A 120 9.65 -7.78 -5.25
N THR A 121 9.94 -8.67 -6.20
CA THR A 121 11.06 -8.46 -7.14
C THR A 121 10.89 -7.20 -7.99
N PRO A 122 9.71 -6.86 -8.55
CA PRO A 122 9.49 -5.60 -9.25
C PRO A 122 9.77 -4.37 -8.36
N VAL A 123 9.36 -4.44 -7.09
CA VAL A 123 9.54 -3.35 -6.13
C VAL A 123 11.01 -3.15 -5.81
N ILE A 124 11.75 -4.24 -5.56
CA ILE A 124 13.19 -4.20 -5.28
C ILE A 124 13.95 -3.63 -6.48
N LEU A 125 13.62 -4.07 -7.71
CA LEU A 125 14.25 -3.56 -8.93
C LEU A 125 13.97 -2.07 -9.14
N CYS A 126 12.71 -1.64 -9.03
CA CYS A 126 12.34 -0.24 -9.16
C CYS A 126 13.00 0.62 -8.07
N SER A 127 13.07 0.13 -6.83
CA SER A 127 13.74 0.82 -5.73
C SER A 127 15.23 0.94 -5.96
N TYR A 128 15.89 -0.11 -6.45
CA TYR A 128 17.31 -0.09 -6.80
C TYR A 128 17.59 0.96 -7.88
N MET A 129 16.82 0.97 -8.96
CA MET A 129 16.95 1.96 -10.03
C MET A 129 16.69 3.39 -9.53
N ALA A 130 15.68 3.59 -8.70
CA ALA A 130 15.40 4.89 -8.10
C ALA A 130 16.56 5.40 -7.23
N ILE A 131 17.14 4.53 -6.41
CA ILE A 131 18.27 4.85 -5.54
C ILE A 131 19.53 5.18 -6.39
N LEU A 132 19.81 4.42 -7.45
CA LEU A 132 20.93 4.69 -8.35
C LEU A 132 20.81 6.05 -9.03
N LEU A 133 19.62 6.36 -9.57
CA LEU A 133 19.35 7.64 -10.24
C LEU A 133 19.43 8.84 -9.28
N PHE A 134 19.21 8.59 -7.98
CA PHE A 134 19.27 9.62 -6.96
C PHE A 134 20.67 9.84 -6.40
N ARG A 135 21.51 8.79 -6.35
CA ARG A 135 22.86 8.81 -5.76
C ARG A 135 23.79 9.84 -6.39
N ASP A 136 23.60 10.16 -7.68
CA ASP A 136 24.43 11.15 -8.39
C ASP A 136 24.16 12.62 -7.99
N LYS A 137 23.09 12.87 -7.21
CA LYS A 137 22.68 14.22 -6.82
C LYS A 137 23.09 14.63 -5.40
N ASP A 138 23.63 13.71 -4.60
CA ASP A 138 23.80 13.94 -3.15
C ASP A 138 25.26 13.73 -2.69
N ASN A 139 26.05 14.80 -2.73
CA ASN A 139 27.41 14.85 -2.14
C ASN A 139 27.46 15.69 -0.84
N LYS A 140 26.35 15.96 -0.16
CA LYS A 140 26.36 16.74 1.09
C LYS A 140 26.10 15.85 2.31
N LYS A 141 27.05 15.88 3.27
CA LYS A 141 26.94 15.27 4.58
C LYS A 141 26.01 16.14 5.43
N ASP A 142 24.85 15.60 5.80
CA ASP A 142 23.94 16.26 6.71
C ASP A 142 24.33 16.02 8.18
N ASN A 143 24.48 17.10 8.93
CA ASN A 143 24.61 17.09 10.37
C ASN A 143 23.22 17.17 11.00
N ALA A 144 22.61 16.03 11.29
CA ALA A 144 21.34 16.02 12.02
C ALA A 144 21.56 16.16 13.54
N PRO A 145 20.67 16.85 14.28
CA PRO A 145 20.80 17.06 15.70
C PRO A 145 20.65 15.75 16.51
N HIS A 146 21.59 15.49 17.40
CA HIS A 146 21.51 14.39 18.36
C HIS A 146 20.44 14.66 19.43
N ILE A 147 19.39 13.84 19.46
CA ILE A 147 18.38 13.87 20.54
C ILE A 147 18.90 13.03 21.72
N LYS A 148 18.96 13.64 22.93
CA LYS A 148 19.39 12.97 24.15
C LYS A 148 18.43 11.86 24.57
N ASN A 149 18.98 10.73 24.98
CA ASN A 149 18.28 9.54 25.49
C ASN A 149 17.75 9.78 26.92
N ASP A 150 16.49 10.11 27.04
CA ASP A 150 15.80 10.24 28.32
C ASP A 150 14.68 9.20 28.45
N LYS A 151 14.66 8.39 29.53
CA LYS A 151 13.67 7.31 29.73
C LYS A 151 12.22 7.83 29.80
N LYS A 152 11.99 9.04 30.29
CA LYS A 152 10.69 9.72 30.24
C LYS A 152 10.22 10.01 28.82
N LEU A 153 11.16 10.17 27.90
CA LEU A 153 10.92 10.40 26.48
C LEU A 153 10.30 9.16 25.79
N ILE A 154 10.68 7.95 26.19
CA ILE A 154 10.21 6.70 25.58
C ILE A 154 8.71 6.50 25.83
N PHE A 155 8.23 6.75 27.05
CA PHE A 155 6.80 6.60 27.36
C PHE A 155 5.95 7.64 26.62
N HIS A 156 6.39 8.88 26.57
CA HIS A 156 5.74 9.94 25.79
C HIS A 156 5.70 9.61 24.30
N PHE A 157 6.77 9.03 23.74
CA PHE A 157 6.80 8.59 22.36
C PHE A 157 5.81 7.46 22.08
N PHE A 158 5.60 6.56 23.04
CA PHE A 158 4.62 5.49 22.89
C PHE A 158 3.19 6.05 22.85
N GLU A 159 2.83 6.96 23.75
CA GLU A 159 1.53 7.62 23.78
C GLU A 159 1.24 8.36 22.47
N GLU A 160 2.20 9.19 22.02
CA GLU A 160 2.05 9.89 20.73
C GLU A 160 1.98 8.93 19.53
N ALA A 161 2.71 7.79 19.57
CA ALA A 161 2.61 6.78 18.52
C ALA A 161 1.23 6.13 18.50
N VAL A 162 0.65 5.84 19.64
CA VAL A 162 -0.71 5.29 19.75
C VAL A 162 -1.74 6.29 19.24
N ASP A 163 -1.70 7.55 19.67
CA ASP A 163 -2.64 8.59 19.24
C ASP A 163 -2.57 8.84 17.73
N SER A 164 -1.34 8.93 17.20
CA SER A 164 -1.13 9.06 15.75
C SER A 164 -1.68 7.86 14.98
N SER A 165 -1.52 6.65 15.55
CA SER A 165 -2.00 5.41 14.93
C SER A 165 -3.53 5.33 14.94
N ILE A 166 -4.20 5.74 16.02
CA ILE A 166 -5.66 5.82 16.12
C ILE A 166 -6.20 6.77 15.05
N ASN A 167 -5.66 7.99 14.97
CA ASN A 167 -6.10 8.98 14.00
C ASN A 167 -5.89 8.50 12.54
N THR A 168 -4.77 7.83 12.28
CA THR A 168 -4.48 7.26 10.96
C THR A 168 -5.46 6.14 10.63
N ALA A 169 -5.68 5.21 11.55
CA ALA A 169 -6.59 4.09 11.39
C ALA A 169 -8.05 4.55 11.14
N LEU A 170 -8.54 5.56 11.88
CA LEU A 170 -9.87 6.13 11.67
C LEU A 170 -10.02 6.76 10.29
N LYS A 171 -9.01 7.53 9.84
CA LYS A 171 -9.02 8.11 8.48
C LYS A 171 -9.05 7.02 7.40
N LEU A 172 -8.23 5.98 7.55
CA LEU A 172 -8.20 4.87 6.60
C LEU A 172 -9.54 4.16 6.54
N GLY A 173 -10.16 3.90 7.69
CA GLY A 173 -11.47 3.32 7.77
C GLY A 173 -12.53 4.12 7.02
N ALA A 174 -12.54 5.40 7.24
CA ALA A 174 -13.45 6.28 6.53
C ALA A 174 -13.25 6.20 5.00
N TYR A 175 -12.00 6.19 4.51
CA TYR A 175 -11.72 6.02 3.08
C TYR A 175 -12.21 4.68 2.56
N VAL A 176 -11.92 3.56 3.24
CA VAL A 176 -12.36 2.22 2.81
C VAL A 176 -13.89 2.17 2.73
N ILE A 177 -14.60 2.67 3.73
CA ILE A 177 -16.07 2.71 3.74
C ILE A 177 -16.59 3.54 2.55
N ILE A 178 -16.09 4.77 2.37
CA ILE A 178 -16.52 5.65 1.28
C ILE A 178 -16.29 4.98 -0.08
N PHE A 179 -15.10 4.43 -0.32
CA PHE A 179 -14.78 3.79 -1.59
C PHE A 179 -15.56 2.49 -1.81
N SER A 180 -15.83 1.71 -0.76
CA SER A 180 -16.70 0.54 -0.85
C SER A 180 -18.14 0.90 -1.23
N VAL A 181 -18.68 1.99 -0.67
CA VAL A 181 -20.01 2.51 -1.05
C VAL A 181 -20.00 2.95 -2.53
N ILE A 182 -18.98 3.69 -2.97
CA ILE A 182 -18.84 4.11 -4.37
C ILE A 182 -18.80 2.89 -5.31
N VAL A 183 -17.99 1.87 -4.99
CA VAL A 183 -17.92 0.62 -5.77
C VAL A 183 -19.28 -0.06 -5.86
N ASN A 184 -20.01 -0.18 -4.75
CA ASN A 184 -21.34 -0.78 -4.75
C ASN A 184 -22.35 0.01 -5.60
N ILE A 185 -22.29 1.34 -5.57
CA ILE A 185 -23.13 2.20 -6.42
C ILE A 185 -22.78 1.97 -7.90
N ILE A 186 -21.49 1.95 -8.26
CA ILE A 186 -21.03 1.68 -9.63
C ILE A 186 -21.53 0.31 -10.12
N MET A 187 -21.38 -0.73 -9.30
CA MET A 187 -21.83 -2.09 -9.63
C MET A 187 -23.35 -2.17 -9.80
N HIS A 188 -24.10 -1.44 -8.99
CA HIS A 188 -25.55 -1.38 -9.11
C HIS A 188 -25.99 -0.73 -10.43
N PHE A 189 -25.46 0.43 -10.77
CA PHE A 189 -25.84 1.17 -11.98
C PHE A 189 -25.28 0.53 -13.27
N SER A 190 -24.13 -0.10 -13.21
CA SER A 190 -23.55 -0.78 -14.36
C SER A 190 -24.15 -2.16 -14.64
N GLN A 191 -25.11 -2.62 -13.81
CA GLN A 191 -25.69 -3.97 -13.92
C GLN A 191 -24.62 -5.07 -14.02
N SER A 192 -23.48 -4.88 -13.35
CA SER A 192 -22.34 -5.77 -13.37
C SER A 192 -21.74 -5.99 -14.78
N ASN A 193 -21.85 -5.01 -15.69
CA ASN A 193 -21.20 -5.08 -16.97
C ASN A 193 -19.66 -4.98 -16.84
N THR A 194 -18.94 -5.33 -17.89
CA THR A 194 -17.47 -5.36 -17.90
C THR A 194 -16.83 -4.02 -17.49
N ALA A 195 -17.42 -2.89 -17.91
CA ALA A 195 -16.91 -1.56 -17.55
C ALA A 195 -17.04 -1.29 -16.04
N GLY A 196 -18.19 -1.63 -15.45
CA GLY A 196 -18.40 -1.50 -14.00
C GLY A 196 -17.46 -2.37 -13.18
N LEU A 197 -17.18 -3.60 -13.63
CA LEU A 197 -16.20 -4.49 -13.01
C LEU A 197 -14.79 -3.91 -13.08
N LEU A 198 -14.35 -3.39 -14.23
CA LEU A 198 -13.03 -2.76 -14.38
C LEU A 198 -12.87 -1.51 -13.51
N ILE A 199 -13.88 -0.65 -13.45
CA ILE A 199 -13.84 0.53 -12.59
C ILE A 199 -13.75 0.08 -11.13
N SER A 200 -14.60 -0.84 -10.69
CA SER A 200 -14.61 -1.36 -9.31
C SER A 200 -13.28 -2.00 -8.92
N TYR A 201 -12.65 -2.73 -9.84
CA TYR A 201 -11.32 -3.31 -9.67
C TYR A 201 -10.26 -2.25 -9.37
N LEU A 202 -10.31 -1.09 -10.03
CA LEU A 202 -9.31 -0.03 -9.85
C LEU A 202 -9.57 0.87 -8.63
N PHE A 203 -10.80 0.92 -8.12
CA PHE A 203 -11.16 1.86 -7.07
C PHE A 203 -10.69 1.43 -5.69
N GLU A 204 -10.90 0.16 -5.32
CA GLU A 204 -10.59 -0.33 -3.97
C GLU A 204 -10.06 -1.78 -4.05
N ILE A 205 -8.90 -2.01 -3.45
CA ILE A 205 -8.13 -3.24 -3.58
C ILE A 205 -8.91 -4.49 -3.13
N SER A 206 -9.62 -4.45 -2.00
CA SER A 206 -10.31 -5.62 -1.46
C SER A 206 -11.48 -6.03 -2.35
N ASN A 207 -12.23 -5.06 -2.87
CA ASN A 207 -13.31 -5.29 -3.82
C ASN A 207 -12.75 -5.79 -5.16
N GLY A 208 -11.64 -5.20 -5.63
CA GLY A 208 -10.96 -5.64 -6.85
C GLY A 208 -10.51 -7.09 -6.77
N LEU A 209 -9.89 -7.48 -5.66
CA LEU A 209 -9.47 -8.86 -5.41
C LEU A 209 -10.66 -9.83 -5.34
N ALA A 210 -11.76 -9.43 -4.70
CA ALA A 210 -12.98 -10.22 -4.64
C ALA A 210 -13.62 -10.41 -6.03
N ILE A 211 -13.57 -9.39 -6.90
CA ILE A 211 -14.03 -9.49 -8.28
C ILE A 211 -13.18 -10.49 -9.07
N ILE A 212 -11.85 -10.42 -8.96
CA ILE A 212 -10.95 -11.38 -9.62
C ILE A 212 -11.28 -12.80 -9.18
N LYS A 213 -11.40 -13.06 -7.87
CA LYS A 213 -11.71 -14.38 -7.34
C LYS A 213 -12.99 -14.98 -7.93
N ASN A 214 -14.03 -14.16 -8.10
CA ASN A 214 -15.34 -14.61 -8.54
C ASN A 214 -15.53 -14.56 -10.08
N ALA A 215 -14.53 -14.12 -10.83
CA ALA A 215 -14.65 -13.93 -12.27
C ALA A 215 -14.58 -15.22 -13.11
N GLY A 216 -14.18 -16.35 -12.53
CA GLY A 216 -14.05 -17.63 -13.24
C GLY A 216 -13.03 -17.60 -14.39
N ILE A 217 -12.03 -16.75 -14.31
CA ILE A 217 -10.96 -16.58 -15.31
C ILE A 217 -9.83 -17.60 -15.10
N PRO A 218 -9.03 -17.89 -16.14
CA PRO A 218 -7.88 -18.79 -16.01
C PRO A 218 -6.90 -18.37 -14.95
N MET A 219 -6.27 -19.34 -14.27
CA MET A 219 -5.37 -19.13 -13.12
C MET A 219 -4.24 -18.15 -13.40
N ASN A 220 -3.57 -18.29 -14.55
CA ASN A 220 -2.48 -17.40 -14.96
C ASN A 220 -2.93 -15.93 -15.05
N ILE A 221 -4.14 -15.68 -15.55
CA ILE A 221 -4.73 -14.33 -15.61
C ILE A 221 -5.12 -13.86 -14.21
N THR A 222 -5.67 -14.75 -13.38
CA THR A 222 -5.99 -14.45 -11.96
C THR A 222 -4.74 -13.98 -11.21
N VAL A 223 -3.64 -14.70 -11.32
CA VAL A 223 -2.36 -14.32 -10.69
C VAL A 223 -1.87 -12.98 -11.23
N LEU A 224 -1.87 -12.80 -12.55
CA LEU A 224 -1.44 -11.56 -13.20
C LEU A 224 -2.21 -10.35 -12.70
N LEU A 225 -3.54 -10.42 -12.72
CA LEU A 225 -4.41 -9.32 -12.26
C LEU A 225 -4.25 -9.06 -10.76
N THR A 226 -4.07 -10.11 -9.96
CA THR A 226 -3.85 -9.98 -8.51
C THR A 226 -2.56 -9.21 -8.21
N VAL A 227 -1.42 -9.61 -8.78
CA VAL A 227 -0.14 -8.92 -8.51
C VAL A 227 -0.11 -7.50 -9.10
N LEU A 228 -0.82 -7.25 -10.21
CA LEU A 228 -1.00 -5.90 -10.75
C LEU A 228 -1.80 -5.00 -9.80
N LEU A 229 -2.88 -5.52 -9.22
CA LEU A 229 -3.67 -4.76 -8.27
C LEU A 229 -2.89 -4.50 -6.97
N ASP A 230 -2.12 -5.47 -6.49
CA ASP A 230 -1.22 -5.31 -5.35
C ASP A 230 -0.17 -4.21 -5.62
N ALA A 231 0.41 -4.16 -6.82
CA ALA A 231 1.34 -3.12 -7.22
C ALA A 231 0.68 -1.74 -7.31
N PHE A 232 -0.54 -1.64 -7.88
CA PHE A 232 -1.28 -0.38 -8.02
C PHE A 232 -1.87 0.10 -6.70
N GLY A 233 -2.53 -0.77 -5.94
CA GLY A 233 -3.18 -0.50 -4.67
C GLY A 233 -4.58 0.12 -4.78
N GLY A 234 -4.99 0.63 -5.94
CA GLY A 234 -6.28 1.27 -6.17
C GLY A 234 -6.33 2.76 -5.85
N VAL A 235 -7.38 3.43 -6.34
CA VAL A 235 -7.61 4.87 -6.14
C VAL A 235 -7.79 5.21 -4.65
N CYS A 236 -8.39 4.32 -3.87
CA CYS A 236 -8.56 4.46 -2.43
C CYS A 236 -7.21 4.68 -1.74
N ILE A 237 -6.19 3.88 -2.06
CA ILE A 237 -4.84 3.99 -1.47
C ILE A 237 -4.15 5.30 -1.89
N ILE A 238 -4.34 5.76 -3.13
CA ILE A 238 -3.82 7.06 -3.59
C ILE A 238 -4.40 8.20 -2.75
N MET A 239 -5.71 8.17 -2.48
CA MET A 239 -6.39 9.19 -1.67
C MET A 239 -5.98 9.13 -0.19
N GLN A 240 -5.84 7.93 0.37
CA GLN A 240 -5.28 7.72 1.72
C GLN A 240 -3.88 8.31 1.82
N THR A 241 -3.00 7.98 0.88
CA THR A 241 -1.62 8.50 0.83
C THR A 241 -1.62 10.03 0.74
N LYS A 242 -2.46 10.62 -0.12
CA LYS A 242 -2.61 12.07 -0.21
C LYS A 242 -3.02 12.70 1.13
N SER A 243 -3.97 12.10 1.84
CA SER A 243 -4.45 12.60 3.13
C SER A 243 -3.36 12.62 4.22
N ILE A 244 -2.47 11.61 4.21
CA ILE A 244 -1.46 11.43 5.25
C ILE A 244 -0.14 12.14 4.89
N CYS A 245 0.23 12.17 3.61
CA CYS A 245 1.56 12.57 3.14
C CYS A 245 1.60 13.86 2.31
N SER A 246 0.47 14.56 2.13
CA SER A 246 0.31 15.65 1.16
C SER A 246 1.32 16.80 1.25
N SER A 247 1.86 17.06 2.44
CA SER A 247 2.79 18.18 2.64
C SER A 247 4.24 17.88 2.18
N TYR A 248 4.61 16.61 2.11
CA TYR A 248 6.02 16.22 1.90
C TYR A 248 6.23 15.24 0.74
N ILE A 249 5.16 14.71 0.14
CA ILE A 249 5.20 13.80 -1.02
C ILE A 249 4.40 14.38 -2.16
N SER A 250 5.00 14.41 -3.36
CA SER A 250 4.31 14.78 -4.59
C SER A 250 3.40 13.66 -5.07
N ILE A 251 2.09 13.84 -4.99
CA ILE A 251 1.11 12.85 -5.45
C ILE A 251 1.23 12.56 -6.95
N LYS A 252 1.61 13.53 -7.78
CA LYS A 252 1.86 13.32 -9.22
C LYS A 252 3.01 12.32 -9.42
N LYS A 253 4.13 12.48 -8.71
CA LYS A 253 5.26 11.55 -8.76
C LYS A 253 4.88 10.18 -8.22
N TYR A 254 4.11 10.14 -7.12
CA TYR A 254 3.60 8.90 -6.53
C TYR A 254 2.79 8.09 -7.55
N ILE A 255 1.83 8.72 -8.24
CA ILE A 255 1.01 8.04 -9.26
C ILE A 255 1.88 7.56 -10.42
N TYR A 256 2.82 8.39 -10.91
CA TYR A 256 3.75 7.98 -11.95
C TYR A 256 4.55 6.74 -11.56
N GLN A 257 5.08 6.71 -10.33
CA GLN A 257 5.82 5.55 -9.81
C GLN A 257 4.95 4.29 -9.73
N LYS A 258 3.69 4.43 -9.33
CA LYS A 258 2.71 3.34 -9.34
C LYS A 258 2.51 2.78 -10.74
N LEU A 259 2.38 3.63 -11.74
CA LEU A 259 2.25 3.20 -13.14
C LEU A 259 3.51 2.50 -13.64
N VAL A 260 4.70 3.03 -13.34
CA VAL A 260 5.97 2.39 -13.68
C VAL A 260 6.08 1.02 -13.00
N LEU A 261 5.74 0.93 -11.71
CA LEU A 261 5.75 -0.33 -10.97
C LEU A 261 4.80 -1.36 -11.60
N CYS A 262 3.59 -0.95 -12.00
CA CYS A 262 2.63 -1.82 -12.69
C CYS A 262 3.20 -2.36 -14.02
N ILE A 263 3.85 -1.51 -14.82
CA ILE A 263 4.47 -1.92 -16.10
C ILE A 263 5.56 -2.96 -15.84
N VAL A 264 6.45 -2.72 -14.86
CA VAL A 264 7.53 -3.66 -14.51
C VAL A 264 6.95 -4.97 -13.96
N THR A 265 5.94 -4.90 -13.09
CA THR A 265 5.25 -6.08 -12.55
C THR A 265 4.59 -6.89 -13.67
N LEU A 266 3.90 -6.22 -14.59
CA LEU A 266 3.29 -6.87 -15.76
C LEU A 266 4.33 -7.61 -16.60
N ALA A 267 5.42 -6.93 -16.96
CA ALA A 267 6.49 -7.50 -17.79
C ALA A 267 7.14 -8.72 -17.12
N MET A 268 7.45 -8.62 -15.82
CA MET A 268 8.07 -9.71 -15.05
C MET A 268 7.12 -10.89 -14.89
N THR A 269 5.86 -10.63 -14.53
CA THR A 269 4.86 -11.68 -14.36
C THR A 269 4.58 -12.39 -15.67
N TYR A 270 4.45 -11.64 -16.79
CA TYR A 270 4.29 -12.22 -18.10
C TYR A 270 5.48 -13.11 -18.48
N LEU A 271 6.70 -12.65 -18.27
CA LEU A 271 7.91 -13.42 -18.57
C LEU A 271 7.95 -14.73 -17.76
N LEU A 272 7.64 -14.68 -16.47
CA LEU A 272 7.65 -15.86 -15.61
C LEU A 272 6.53 -16.85 -15.95
N ILE A 273 5.34 -16.38 -16.24
CA ILE A 273 4.18 -17.23 -16.54
C ILE A 273 4.29 -17.82 -17.95
N TYR A 274 4.53 -16.99 -18.97
CA TYR A 274 4.37 -17.39 -20.36
C TYR A 274 5.66 -17.79 -21.07
N VAL A 275 6.83 -17.24 -20.64
CA VAL A 275 8.12 -17.56 -21.27
C VAL A 275 8.80 -18.73 -20.58
N LEU A 276 8.76 -18.76 -19.25
CA LEU A 276 9.40 -19.81 -18.45
C LEU A 276 8.47 -20.98 -18.13
N ASN A 277 7.19 -20.91 -18.49
CA ASN A 277 6.17 -21.93 -18.21
C ASN A 277 6.17 -22.41 -16.77
N ILE A 278 6.26 -21.48 -15.81
CA ILE A 278 6.38 -21.80 -14.38
C ILE A 278 5.01 -21.96 -13.70
N LEU A 279 3.90 -21.67 -14.41
CA LEU A 279 2.51 -21.81 -13.95
C LEU A 279 1.74 -22.76 -14.83
#